data_b01c85c223302fdc3b379aea1f653445
#
_entry.id   b01c85c223302fdc3b379aea1f653445
#
_cell.length_a   1.000
_cell.length_b   1.000
_cell.length_c   1.000
_cell.angle_alpha   90.00
_cell.angle_beta   90.00
_cell.angle_gamma   90.00
#
_symmetry.space_group_name_H-M   'P 1'
#
loop_
_entity.id
_entity.type
_entity.pdbx_description
1 polymer ?
#
loop_
_entity_poly.entity_id
_entity_poly.type
_entity_poly.pdbx_seq_one_letter_code
_entity_poly.pdbx_strand_id
1 'polypeptide(L)'
;MKRYLACTVVFATLLLGADPKTTDPRVFGVAQVQEVYRVLLDRDALLLESILDVIKQKDIRDGYVSVTSGSVQECTYHYVTSTALKAKNAYKTVKGPFEILNAGGIIADGEPHIHITLSSPKGAFGGHLEKGCRVLYLGEVTLLKYSGQPLTRKENENGISLLQAK
;
A
#
# COMPACT_ATOMS: atom_id res chain seq x y z
N MET A 1 66.98 -30.79 32.67
CA MET A 1 65.85 -31.12 31.79
C MET A 1 64.88 -29.96 31.79
N LYS A 2 64.88 -29.15 30.72
CA LYS A 2 63.93 -27.98 30.56
C LYS A 2 62.75 -28.49 29.74
N ARG A 3 61.54 -28.46 30.33
CA ARG A 3 60.28 -28.76 29.64
C ARG A 3 59.78 -27.50 28.99
N TYR A 4 59.67 -27.49 27.67
CA TYR A 4 58.99 -26.45 26.90
C TYR A 4 57.49 -26.79 26.84
N LEU A 5 56.66 -25.87 27.36
CA LEU A 5 55.19 -25.92 27.25
C LEU A 5 54.82 -25.29 25.92
N ALA A 6 54.29 -26.07 24.99
CA ALA A 6 53.74 -25.57 23.72
C ALA A 6 52.35 -25.00 23.97
N CYS A 7 52.19 -23.71 23.78
CA CYS A 7 50.87 -23.03 23.84
C CYS A 7 50.23 -23.10 22.46
N THR A 8 49.20 -23.93 22.31
CA THR A 8 48.44 -24.03 21.06
C THR A 8 47.41 -22.89 21.03
N VAL A 9 47.64 -21.89 20.19
CA VAL A 9 46.67 -20.81 19.92
C VAL A 9 45.62 -21.31 18.92
N VAL A 10 44.39 -21.51 19.39
CA VAL A 10 43.24 -21.82 18.52
C VAL A 10 42.72 -20.52 17.96
N PHE A 11 42.95 -20.29 16.68
CA PHE A 11 42.28 -19.22 15.93
C PHE A 11 40.83 -19.63 15.69
N ALA A 12 39.91 -19.02 16.43
CA ALA A 12 38.47 -19.05 16.09
C ALA A 12 38.25 -18.11 14.89
N THR A 13 38.06 -18.66 13.70
CA THR A 13 37.57 -17.92 12.54
C THR A 13 36.12 -17.53 12.78
N LEU A 14 35.87 -16.27 13.12
CA LEU A 14 34.54 -15.69 13.08
C LEU A 14 34.07 -15.73 11.62
N LEU A 15 33.12 -16.60 11.32
CA LEU A 15 32.35 -16.51 10.09
C LEU A 15 31.50 -15.23 10.18
N LEU A 16 31.98 -14.13 9.62
CA LEU A 16 31.17 -12.95 9.33
C LEU A 16 30.09 -13.40 8.34
N GLY A 17 28.87 -13.63 8.85
CA GLY A 17 27.71 -13.84 8.00
C GLY A 17 27.61 -12.63 7.06
N ALA A 18 27.51 -12.88 5.75
CA ALA A 18 27.26 -11.82 4.76
C ALA A 18 25.99 -11.08 5.18
N ASP A 19 26.06 -9.76 5.35
CA ASP A 19 24.89 -8.94 5.57
C ASP A 19 23.86 -9.23 4.46
N PRO A 20 22.57 -9.36 4.81
CA PRO A 20 21.54 -9.55 3.80
C PRO A 20 21.65 -8.40 2.80
N LYS A 21 21.85 -8.73 1.53
CA LYS A 21 21.91 -7.73 0.46
C LYS A 21 20.63 -6.91 0.50
N THR A 22 20.71 -5.69 0.99
CA THR A 22 19.63 -4.70 0.82
C THR A 22 19.57 -4.37 -0.67
N THR A 23 18.39 -4.55 -1.27
CA THR A 23 18.17 -4.05 -2.64
C THR A 23 18.04 -2.54 -2.60
N ASP A 24 18.75 -1.84 -3.47
CA ASP A 24 18.63 -0.39 -3.57
C ASP A 24 17.20 0.00 -3.92
N PRO A 25 16.64 1.04 -3.24
CA PRO A 25 15.32 1.53 -3.58
C PRO A 25 15.29 2.11 -4.99
N ARG A 26 14.22 1.82 -5.74
CA ARG A 26 14.00 2.40 -7.07
C ARG A 26 13.25 3.71 -6.94
N VAL A 27 13.86 4.81 -7.43
CA VAL A 27 13.28 6.14 -7.44
C VAL A 27 12.82 6.48 -8.86
N PHE A 28 11.57 6.93 -9.01
CA PHE A 28 10.94 7.22 -10.30
C PHE A 28 10.78 8.74 -10.51
N GLY A 29 11.89 9.45 -10.61
CA GLY A 29 11.92 10.88 -10.94
C GLY A 29 11.27 11.80 -9.88
N VAL A 30 10.92 13.00 -10.30
CA VAL A 30 10.28 14.03 -9.49
C VAL A 30 8.89 14.31 -10.03
N ALA A 31 7.91 14.42 -9.15
CA ALA A 31 6.55 14.84 -9.47
C ALA A 31 6.21 16.18 -8.79
N GLN A 32 5.36 16.98 -9.45
CA GLN A 32 4.81 18.22 -8.89
C GLN A 32 3.30 18.07 -8.78
N VAL A 33 2.70 18.61 -7.72
CA VAL A 33 1.23 18.69 -7.60
C VAL A 33 0.71 19.74 -8.58
N GLN A 34 -0.12 19.31 -9.53
CA GLN A 34 -0.81 20.20 -10.46
C GLN A 34 -2.15 20.67 -9.91
N GLU A 35 -2.92 19.73 -9.38
CA GLU A 35 -4.29 19.96 -8.90
C GLU A 35 -4.55 19.17 -7.63
N VAL A 36 -5.39 19.74 -6.75
CA VAL A 36 -5.88 19.08 -5.54
C VAL A 36 -7.42 19.06 -5.60
N TYR A 37 -8.00 17.87 -5.61
CA TYR A 37 -9.45 17.68 -5.54
C TYR A 37 -9.85 17.26 -4.13
N ARG A 38 -10.85 17.94 -3.57
CA ARG A 38 -11.48 17.60 -2.30
C ARG A 38 -12.89 17.11 -2.58
N VAL A 39 -13.22 15.91 -2.17
CA VAL A 39 -14.45 15.22 -2.50
C VAL A 39 -15.13 14.77 -1.22
N LEU A 40 -16.40 15.12 -1.06
CA LEU A 40 -17.26 14.57 -0.02
C LEU A 40 -18.07 13.42 -0.63
N LEU A 41 -18.03 12.29 0.04
CA LEU A 41 -18.89 11.14 -0.25
C LEU A 41 -19.97 11.05 0.82
N ASP A 42 -21.22 11.07 0.36
CA ASP A 42 -22.37 10.94 1.23
C ASP A 42 -22.62 9.49 1.65
N ARG A 43 -23.53 9.30 2.58
CA ARG A 43 -24.03 8.00 3.00
C ARG A 43 -24.39 7.13 1.80
N ASP A 44 -24.05 5.82 1.89
CA ASP A 44 -24.29 4.79 0.89
C ASP A 44 -23.43 4.89 -0.39
N ALA A 45 -22.61 5.93 -0.56
CA ALA A 45 -21.64 5.98 -1.64
C ALA A 45 -20.67 4.79 -1.54
N LEU A 46 -20.23 4.27 -2.68
CA LEU A 46 -19.21 3.22 -2.76
C LEU A 46 -17.82 3.85 -2.86
N LEU A 47 -17.01 3.66 -1.83
CA LEU A 47 -15.74 4.40 -1.63
C LEU A 47 -14.79 4.28 -2.83
N LEU A 48 -14.42 3.07 -3.21
CA LEU A 48 -13.44 2.86 -4.30
C LEU A 48 -14.04 3.26 -5.65
N GLU A 49 -15.28 2.90 -5.90
CA GLU A 49 -15.98 3.21 -7.16
C GLU A 49 -16.09 4.73 -7.36
N SER A 50 -16.45 5.47 -6.31
CA SER A 50 -16.50 6.94 -6.37
C SER A 50 -15.12 7.56 -6.61
N ILE A 51 -14.07 7.02 -6.00
CA ILE A 51 -12.68 7.45 -6.25
C ILE A 51 -12.32 7.22 -7.73
N LEU A 52 -12.63 6.04 -8.27
CA LEU A 52 -12.37 5.69 -9.67
C LEU A 52 -13.12 6.63 -10.64
N ASP A 53 -14.37 6.98 -10.32
CA ASP A 53 -15.16 7.93 -11.12
C ASP A 53 -14.52 9.32 -11.15
N VAL A 54 -14.03 9.82 -10.01
CA VAL A 54 -13.33 11.12 -9.95
C VAL A 54 -12.01 11.06 -10.74
N ILE A 55 -11.21 9.99 -10.57
CA ILE A 55 -9.97 9.79 -11.32
C ILE A 55 -10.24 9.88 -12.83
N LYS A 56 -11.26 9.18 -13.30
CA LYS A 56 -11.67 9.19 -14.71
C LYS A 56 -12.17 10.57 -15.17
N GLN A 57 -13.07 11.22 -14.41
CA GLN A 57 -13.66 12.53 -14.75
C GLN A 57 -12.61 13.64 -14.80
N LYS A 58 -11.58 13.59 -13.96
CA LYS A 58 -10.52 14.59 -13.83
C LYS A 58 -9.25 14.22 -14.60
N ASP A 59 -9.27 13.11 -15.34
CA ASP A 59 -8.13 12.57 -16.08
C ASP A 59 -6.84 12.55 -15.22
N ILE A 60 -6.95 11.94 -14.05
CA ILE A 60 -5.80 11.80 -13.12
C ILE A 60 -5.03 10.55 -13.53
N ARG A 61 -3.98 10.74 -14.34
CA ARG A 61 -3.15 9.61 -14.80
C ARG A 61 -2.13 9.20 -13.73
N ASP A 62 -1.51 10.17 -13.07
CA ASP A 62 -0.57 9.99 -11.98
C ASP A 62 -0.97 10.85 -10.80
N GLY A 63 -0.88 10.30 -9.59
CA GLY A 63 -1.35 11.02 -8.43
C GLY A 63 -1.34 10.22 -7.14
N TYR A 64 -2.05 10.75 -6.15
CA TYR A 64 -2.20 10.13 -4.84
C TYR A 64 -3.62 10.31 -4.31
N VAL A 65 -4.12 9.30 -3.63
CA VAL A 65 -5.41 9.33 -2.91
C VAL A 65 -5.15 9.32 -1.42
N SER A 66 -5.88 10.15 -0.68
CA SER A 66 -5.90 10.13 0.78
C SER A 66 -7.34 10.25 1.31
N VAL A 67 -7.74 9.37 2.21
CA VAL A 67 -8.98 9.43 2.97
C VAL A 67 -8.61 9.31 4.44
N THR A 68 -8.76 10.40 5.17
CA THR A 68 -8.37 10.47 6.60
C THR A 68 -9.55 10.72 7.53
N SER A 69 -10.74 10.93 6.96
CA SER A 69 -11.97 11.15 7.71
C SER A 69 -13.12 10.40 7.05
N GLY A 70 -13.89 9.69 7.84
CA GLY A 70 -15.06 9.00 7.37
C GLY A 70 -15.37 7.71 8.10
N SER A 71 -16.50 7.13 7.77
CA SER A 71 -16.94 5.86 8.31
C SER A 71 -17.60 4.99 7.25
N VAL A 72 -17.51 3.68 7.42
CA VAL A 72 -18.12 2.69 6.50
C VAL A 72 -19.00 1.71 7.27
N GLN A 73 -20.07 1.21 6.60
CA GLN A 73 -20.98 0.21 7.12
C GLN A 73 -20.76 -1.18 6.54
N GLU A 74 -20.04 -1.26 5.45
CA GLU A 74 -19.59 -2.50 4.81
C GLU A 74 -18.28 -2.22 4.09
N CYS A 75 -17.33 -3.13 4.16
CA CYS A 75 -16.09 -2.98 3.41
C CYS A 75 -15.49 -4.33 3.03
N THR A 76 -15.09 -4.44 1.77
CA THR A 76 -14.33 -5.56 1.24
C THR A 76 -12.87 -5.16 1.08
N TYR A 77 -11.96 -5.99 1.54
CA TYR A 77 -10.52 -5.84 1.37
C TYR A 77 -9.84 -7.19 1.24
N HIS A 78 -8.63 -7.21 0.68
CA HIS A 78 -7.81 -8.41 0.74
C HIS A 78 -6.49 -8.15 1.49
N TYR A 79 -5.87 -9.24 1.95
CA TYR A 79 -4.57 -9.21 2.61
C TYR A 79 -3.76 -10.44 2.21
N VAL A 80 -2.44 -10.30 2.25
CA VAL A 80 -1.52 -11.40 1.94
C VAL A 80 -1.53 -12.44 3.08
N THR A 81 -1.49 -13.72 2.73
CA THR A 81 -1.54 -14.85 3.67
C THR A 81 -0.27 -15.69 3.67
N SER A 82 0.77 -15.29 2.91
CA SER A 82 1.99 -16.04 2.73
C SER A 82 3.18 -15.11 2.55
N THR A 83 4.35 -15.53 3.01
CA THR A 83 5.66 -14.90 2.76
C THR A 83 6.40 -15.54 1.58
N ALA A 84 5.75 -16.43 0.83
CA ALA A 84 6.32 -17.03 -0.37
C ALA A 84 6.51 -15.98 -1.48
N LEU A 85 7.43 -16.24 -2.43
CA LEU A 85 7.68 -15.33 -3.55
C LEU A 85 6.42 -15.05 -4.38
N LYS A 86 5.56 -16.06 -4.59
CA LYS A 86 4.25 -15.87 -5.22
C LYS A 86 3.23 -15.53 -4.15
N ALA A 87 2.66 -14.32 -4.23
CA ALA A 87 1.68 -13.87 -3.26
C ALA A 87 0.41 -14.74 -3.27
N LYS A 88 -0.14 -14.96 -2.06
CA LYS A 88 -1.47 -15.54 -1.86
C LYS A 88 -2.30 -14.56 -1.06
N ASN A 89 -3.50 -14.27 -1.54
CA ASN A 89 -4.41 -13.31 -0.94
C ASN A 89 -5.65 -13.99 -0.38
N ALA A 90 -6.17 -13.46 0.73
CA ALA A 90 -7.49 -13.79 1.24
C ALA A 90 -8.37 -12.54 1.19
N TYR A 91 -9.58 -12.70 0.69
CA TYR A 91 -10.58 -11.63 0.61
C TYR A 91 -11.51 -11.71 1.81
N LYS A 92 -11.88 -10.56 2.35
CA LYS A 92 -12.78 -10.46 3.47
C LYS A 92 -13.73 -9.29 3.30
N THR A 93 -15.04 -9.56 3.49
CA THR A 93 -16.06 -8.53 3.62
C THR A 93 -16.50 -8.45 5.07
N VAL A 94 -16.50 -7.25 5.62
CA VAL A 94 -16.95 -6.94 6.99
C VAL A 94 -18.15 -6.02 6.94
N LYS A 95 -19.10 -6.23 7.87
CA LYS A 95 -20.29 -5.39 8.05
C LYS A 95 -20.37 -4.89 9.48
N GLY A 96 -20.68 -3.62 9.64
CA GLY A 96 -20.80 -2.93 10.91
C GLY A 96 -20.30 -1.48 10.81
N PRO A 97 -20.42 -0.71 11.91
CA PRO A 97 -19.89 0.64 11.96
C PRO A 97 -18.38 0.59 12.17
N PHE A 98 -17.64 1.12 11.20
CA PHE A 98 -16.18 1.21 11.25
C PHE A 98 -15.73 2.63 10.90
N GLU A 99 -14.79 3.17 11.69
CA GLU A 99 -14.10 4.42 11.35
C GLU A 99 -12.99 4.14 10.35
N ILE A 100 -12.83 5.03 9.36
CA ILE A 100 -11.66 5.04 8.47
C ILE A 100 -10.53 5.76 9.20
N LEU A 101 -9.50 5.03 9.61
CA LEU A 101 -8.29 5.63 10.18
C LEU A 101 -7.38 6.20 9.10
N ASN A 102 -7.33 5.52 7.97
CA ASN A 102 -6.61 5.94 6.77
C ASN A 102 -7.04 5.07 5.60
N ALA A 103 -7.16 5.66 4.42
CA ALA A 103 -7.07 4.95 3.16
C ALA A 103 -6.25 5.79 2.20
N GLY A 104 -5.23 5.19 1.58
CA GLY A 104 -4.35 5.94 0.71
C GLY A 104 -3.53 5.08 -0.22
N GLY A 105 -3.06 5.70 -1.30
CA GLY A 105 -2.27 4.99 -2.28
C GLY A 105 -1.96 5.79 -3.53
N ILE A 106 -1.06 5.23 -4.33
CA ILE A 106 -0.56 5.84 -5.57
C ILE A 106 -1.51 5.53 -6.72
N ILE A 107 -1.86 6.55 -7.50
CA ILE A 107 -2.49 6.43 -8.82
C ILE A 107 -1.36 6.36 -9.86
N ALA A 108 -1.34 5.32 -10.68
CA ALA A 108 -0.40 5.17 -11.79
C ALA A 108 -1.16 4.72 -13.04
N ASP A 109 -1.01 5.45 -14.13
CA ASP A 109 -1.75 5.27 -15.40
C ASP A 109 -3.29 5.25 -15.24
N GLY A 110 -3.80 6.05 -14.28
CA GLY A 110 -5.23 6.13 -13.97
C GLY A 110 -5.75 5.04 -13.02
N GLU A 111 -4.90 4.10 -12.61
CA GLU A 111 -5.26 2.99 -11.74
C GLU A 111 -4.74 3.22 -10.31
N PRO A 112 -5.61 3.37 -9.31
CA PRO A 112 -5.20 3.53 -7.93
C PRO A 112 -4.84 2.18 -7.29
N HIS A 113 -3.82 2.18 -6.44
CA HIS A 113 -3.47 1.08 -5.54
C HIS A 113 -3.63 1.58 -4.11
N ILE A 114 -4.73 1.25 -3.47
CA ILE A 114 -5.14 1.84 -2.19
C ILE A 114 -5.16 0.76 -1.11
N HIS A 115 -4.53 1.06 0.03
CA HIS A 115 -4.71 0.31 1.27
C HIS A 115 -5.63 1.08 2.20
N ILE A 116 -6.45 0.36 2.97
CA ILE A 116 -7.38 0.93 3.96
C ILE A 116 -7.11 0.35 5.34
N THR A 117 -7.19 1.20 6.36
CA THR A 117 -7.21 0.81 7.77
C THR A 117 -8.53 1.28 8.38
N LEU A 118 -9.25 0.34 8.94
CA LEU A 118 -10.51 0.54 9.63
C LEU A 118 -10.35 0.26 11.12
N SER A 119 -11.18 0.88 11.95
CA SER A 119 -11.23 0.60 13.38
C SER A 119 -12.65 0.37 13.89
N SER A 120 -12.72 -0.37 14.98
CA SER A 120 -13.90 -0.62 15.80
C SER A 120 -13.49 -0.73 17.26
N PRO A 121 -14.43 -0.84 18.23
CA PRO A 121 -14.10 -1.13 19.63
C PRO A 121 -13.27 -2.42 19.83
N LYS A 122 -13.21 -3.31 18.84
CA LYS A 122 -12.45 -4.57 18.88
C LYS A 122 -11.01 -4.42 18.35
N GLY A 123 -10.64 -3.25 17.87
CA GLY A 123 -9.30 -2.97 17.32
C GLY A 123 -9.33 -2.51 15.86
N ALA A 124 -8.14 -2.31 15.31
CA ALA A 124 -7.92 -1.90 13.93
C ALA A 124 -7.60 -3.12 13.03
N PHE A 125 -8.02 -3.03 11.77
CA PHE A 125 -7.78 -4.03 10.74
C PHE A 125 -7.84 -3.37 9.35
N GLY A 126 -7.41 -4.07 8.32
CA GLY A 126 -7.45 -3.53 6.96
C GLY A 126 -6.65 -4.38 5.97
N GLY A 127 -6.36 -3.79 4.83
CA GLY A 127 -5.63 -4.40 3.73
C GLY A 127 -5.79 -3.60 2.45
N HIS A 128 -5.66 -4.26 1.31
CA HIS A 128 -5.92 -3.66 0.00
C HIS A 128 -7.42 -3.43 -0.19
N LEU A 129 -7.80 -2.18 -0.50
CA LEU A 129 -9.19 -1.79 -0.68
C LEU A 129 -9.78 -2.44 -1.93
N GLU A 130 -10.92 -3.08 -1.78
CA GLU A 130 -11.68 -3.70 -2.86
C GLU A 130 -13.01 -2.97 -3.09
N LYS A 131 -13.66 -3.26 -4.20
CA LYS A 131 -15.01 -2.75 -4.50
C LYS A 131 -16.03 -3.17 -3.46
N GLY A 132 -17.08 -2.36 -3.28
CA GLY A 132 -18.18 -2.65 -2.36
C GLY A 132 -17.99 -2.10 -0.94
N CYS A 133 -16.98 -1.24 -0.72
CA CYS A 133 -16.82 -0.53 0.55
C CYS A 133 -17.82 0.63 0.61
N ARG A 134 -18.86 0.52 1.48
CA ARG A 134 -20.00 1.45 1.54
C ARG A 134 -19.87 2.43 2.69
N VAL A 135 -19.94 3.72 2.39
CA VAL A 135 -19.90 4.82 3.36
C VAL A 135 -21.09 4.75 4.33
N LEU A 136 -20.83 4.97 5.63
CA LEU A 136 -21.87 4.99 6.67
C LEU A 136 -22.47 6.38 6.85
N TYR A 137 -21.67 7.38 7.18
CA TYR A 137 -22.11 8.76 7.35
C TYR A 137 -21.54 9.69 6.28
N LEU A 138 -20.23 9.73 6.18
CA LEU A 138 -19.51 10.51 5.20
C LEU A 138 -18.14 9.87 4.92
N GLY A 139 -17.52 10.29 3.81
CA GLY A 139 -16.12 10.02 3.49
C GLY A 139 -15.50 11.26 2.86
N GLU A 140 -14.42 11.78 3.46
CA GLU A 140 -13.68 12.93 2.92
C GLU A 140 -12.44 12.45 2.20
N VAL A 141 -12.42 12.67 0.88
CA VAL A 141 -11.35 12.18 0.00
C VAL A 141 -10.57 13.35 -0.57
N THR A 142 -9.25 13.28 -0.50
CA THR A 142 -8.34 14.18 -1.21
C THR A 142 -7.63 13.41 -2.31
N LEU A 143 -7.69 13.91 -3.56
CA LEU A 143 -6.92 13.39 -4.67
C LEU A 143 -5.93 14.47 -5.12
N LEU A 144 -4.67 14.07 -5.27
CA LEU A 144 -3.60 14.87 -5.84
C LEU A 144 -3.34 14.40 -7.26
N LYS A 145 -3.39 15.32 -8.22
CA LYS A 145 -2.97 15.08 -9.61
C LYS A 145 -1.54 15.57 -9.78
N TYR A 146 -0.68 14.69 -10.30
CA TYR A 146 0.73 14.98 -10.48
C TYR A 146 1.09 15.22 -11.96
N SER A 147 2.11 16.06 -12.16
CA SER A 147 2.91 16.10 -13.40
C SER A 147 4.29 15.54 -13.11
N GLY A 148 4.98 15.10 -14.14
CA GLY A 148 6.34 14.57 -14.04
C GLY A 148 6.51 13.28 -14.83
N GLN A 149 7.38 12.40 -14.37
CA GLN A 149 7.59 11.10 -15.01
C GLN A 149 6.33 10.24 -14.91
N PRO A 150 5.70 9.85 -16.04
CA PRO A 150 4.53 8.99 -16.01
C PRO A 150 4.87 7.62 -15.41
N LEU A 151 3.98 7.12 -14.56
CA LEU A 151 4.12 5.82 -13.92
C LEU A 151 3.07 4.83 -14.43
N THR A 152 3.41 3.56 -14.38
CA THR A 152 2.49 2.44 -14.64
C THR A 152 2.82 1.28 -13.71
N ARG A 153 2.05 0.19 -13.81
CA ARG A 153 2.36 -1.06 -13.10
C ARG A 153 2.46 -2.22 -14.09
N LYS A 154 3.41 -3.11 -13.83
CA LYS A 154 3.60 -4.34 -14.61
C LYS A 154 3.82 -5.52 -13.67
N GLU A 155 3.16 -6.61 -13.96
CA GLU A 155 3.37 -7.86 -13.23
C GLU A 155 4.77 -8.42 -13.49
N ASN A 156 5.43 -8.88 -12.42
CA ASN A 156 6.65 -9.65 -12.49
C ASN A 156 6.34 -11.15 -12.68
N GLU A 157 7.36 -11.97 -12.76
CA GLU A 157 7.27 -13.44 -12.90
C GLU A 157 6.50 -14.14 -11.77
N ASN A 158 6.37 -13.49 -10.60
CA ASN A 158 5.64 -13.99 -9.44
C ASN A 158 4.19 -13.47 -9.37
N GLY A 159 3.72 -12.74 -10.39
CA GLY A 159 2.38 -12.14 -10.44
C GLY A 159 2.22 -10.94 -9.50
N ILE A 160 3.33 -10.29 -9.13
CA ILE A 160 3.31 -9.07 -8.30
C ILE A 160 3.33 -7.84 -9.22
N SER A 161 2.31 -6.99 -9.11
CA SER A 161 2.19 -5.74 -9.87
C SER A 161 3.13 -4.67 -9.30
N LEU A 162 4.25 -4.43 -9.98
CA LEU A 162 5.30 -3.51 -9.55
C LEU A 162 5.15 -2.16 -10.25
N LEU A 163 5.36 -1.08 -9.48
CA LEU A 163 5.44 0.27 -10.01
C LEU A 163 6.70 0.42 -10.88
N GLN A 164 6.56 1.11 -12.02
CA GLN A 164 7.68 1.42 -12.93
C GLN A 164 7.40 2.71 -13.70
N ALA A 165 8.44 3.30 -14.26
CA ALA A 165 8.31 4.37 -15.25
C ALA A 165 7.61 3.83 -16.51
N LYS A 166 6.75 4.66 -17.11
CA LYS A 166 6.03 4.35 -18.34
C LYS A 166 6.89 4.65 -19.56
#